data_5195e6369571c05a435def28a610faaf
#
_entry.id   5195e6369571c05a435def28a610faaf
#
_cell.length_a   1.000
_cell.length_b   1.000
_cell.length_c   1.000
_cell.angle_alpha   90.00
_cell.angle_beta   90.00
_cell.angle_gamma   90.00
#
_symmetry.space_group_name_H-M   'P 1'
#
loop_
_entity.id
_entity.type
_entity.pdbx_description
1 polymer ?
#
loop_
_entity_poly.entity_id
_entity_poly.type
_entity_poly.pdbx_seq_one_letter_code
_entity_poly.pdbx_strand_id
1 'polypeptide(L)'
;MLDTSLQQNEPNYFQQLASVEIDNQIWFIADDVTQMLALNDPVKVLEILDEDERNFTEIYRDGSLKSMNLISESGLYALILRSDTDNAHKFRKWITNQILPLLRVQGYYTTKRLEIPNFVIRFNDNWNRVEKGYFSVLSELFIRLYGRFEQEGYTLPSRALNGKEMRPDISVANYFDEYLKEKHPEQRNNYKIYKHRLPNGREIEARQYPNKLLPIFIDFIDAVWLPNYAYNYFESRDTNALAYLPKLILK
;
A
#
# COMPACT_ATOMS: atom_id res chain seq x y z
N MET A 1 8.21 12.60 -15.41
CA MET A 1 6.86 13.15 -15.22
C MET A 1 5.89 12.08 -15.70
N LEU A 2 5.31 11.31 -14.78
CA LEU A 2 4.23 10.39 -15.12
C LEU A 2 2.93 11.19 -14.98
N ASP A 3 2.19 11.19 -16.07
CA ASP A 3 0.96 11.93 -16.29
C ASP A 3 -0.07 11.63 -15.18
N THR A 4 -0.45 12.66 -14.45
CA THR A 4 -1.47 12.64 -13.38
C THR A 4 -2.89 12.50 -13.92
N SER A 5 -3.10 12.44 -15.25
CA SER A 5 -4.41 12.38 -15.90
C SER A 5 -5.07 10.99 -15.91
N LEU A 6 -4.38 9.94 -15.46
CA LEU A 6 -4.89 8.55 -15.48
C LEU A 6 -5.85 8.19 -14.32
N GLN A 7 -6.18 9.15 -13.45
CA GLN A 7 -6.99 8.89 -12.23
C GLN A 7 -8.50 9.01 -12.41
N GLN A 8 -9.05 9.29 -13.61
CA GLN A 8 -10.46 9.71 -13.72
C GLN A 8 -11.42 8.72 -14.38
N ASN A 9 -11.02 7.52 -14.79
CA ASN A 9 -11.92 6.65 -15.53
C ASN A 9 -11.83 5.16 -15.16
N GLU A 10 -11.87 4.80 -13.87
CA GLU A 10 -12.27 3.44 -13.53
C GLU A 10 -13.78 3.33 -13.76
N PRO A 11 -14.23 2.53 -14.71
CA PRO A 11 -15.66 2.29 -14.85
C PRO A 11 -16.12 1.54 -13.59
N ASN A 12 -16.98 2.15 -12.79
CA ASN A 12 -17.50 1.58 -11.53
C ASN A 12 -18.49 0.43 -11.77
N TYR A 13 -18.21 -0.42 -12.77
CA TYR A 13 -19.15 -1.46 -13.20
C TYR A 13 -19.35 -2.54 -12.15
N PHE A 14 -18.29 -2.97 -11.46
CA PHE A 14 -18.41 -4.06 -10.49
C PHE A 14 -19.06 -3.65 -9.17
N GLN A 15 -18.94 -2.39 -8.76
CA GLN A 15 -19.54 -1.91 -7.49
C GLN A 15 -21.06 -1.80 -7.57
N GLN A 16 -21.63 -1.85 -8.78
CA GLN A 16 -23.07 -1.77 -9.01
C GLN A 16 -23.73 -3.14 -9.19
N LEU A 17 -22.93 -4.21 -9.33
CA LEU A 17 -23.46 -5.56 -9.51
C LEU A 17 -23.71 -6.22 -8.15
N ALA A 18 -24.93 -6.72 -7.93
CA ALA A 18 -25.20 -7.57 -6.79
C ALA A 18 -24.49 -8.91 -6.97
N SER A 19 -23.74 -9.35 -5.96
CA SER A 19 -22.98 -10.59 -5.97
C SER A 19 -23.34 -11.48 -4.78
N VAL A 20 -23.16 -12.79 -4.98
CA VAL A 20 -23.30 -13.84 -3.97
C VAL A 20 -22.03 -14.67 -3.96
N GLU A 21 -21.60 -15.11 -2.80
CA GLU A 21 -20.48 -16.05 -2.68
C GLU A 21 -21.01 -17.47 -2.49
N ILE A 22 -20.62 -18.40 -3.38
CA ILE A 22 -20.95 -19.83 -3.31
C ILE A 22 -19.63 -20.59 -3.48
N ASP A 23 -19.30 -21.46 -2.55
CA ASP A 23 -18.08 -22.30 -2.56
C ASP A 23 -16.78 -21.50 -2.78
N ASN A 24 -16.62 -20.36 -2.10
CA ASN A 24 -15.49 -19.42 -2.25
C ASN A 24 -15.36 -18.78 -3.65
N GLN A 25 -16.43 -18.81 -4.46
CA GLN A 25 -16.49 -18.14 -5.75
C GLN A 25 -17.52 -17.03 -5.74
N ILE A 26 -17.21 -15.91 -6.39
CA ILE A 26 -18.12 -14.78 -6.54
C ILE A 26 -19.00 -15.03 -7.77
N TRP A 27 -20.29 -14.94 -7.56
CA TRP A 27 -21.33 -15.06 -8.59
C TRP A 27 -22.13 -13.78 -8.67
N PHE A 28 -22.41 -13.29 -9.87
CA PHE A 28 -23.20 -12.11 -10.14
C PHE A 28 -24.62 -12.48 -10.59
N ILE A 29 -25.60 -11.67 -10.23
CA ILE A 29 -26.98 -11.86 -10.68
C ILE A 29 -27.05 -11.59 -12.19
N ALA A 30 -27.54 -12.54 -12.97
CA ALA A 30 -27.57 -12.47 -14.42
C ALA A 30 -28.35 -11.24 -14.94
N ASP A 31 -29.46 -10.89 -14.30
CA ASP A 31 -30.29 -9.75 -14.68
C ASP A 31 -29.52 -8.42 -14.51
N ASP A 32 -28.77 -8.27 -13.41
CA ASP A 32 -27.97 -7.07 -13.15
C ASP A 32 -26.82 -6.95 -14.18
N VAL A 33 -26.18 -8.06 -14.54
CA VAL A 33 -25.13 -8.12 -15.58
C VAL A 33 -25.68 -7.74 -16.96
N THR A 34 -26.83 -8.30 -17.33
CA THR A 34 -27.45 -8.01 -18.64
C THR A 34 -27.89 -6.55 -18.73
N GLN A 35 -28.44 -6.00 -17.66
CA GLN A 35 -28.77 -4.58 -17.58
C GLN A 35 -27.53 -3.68 -17.69
N MET A 36 -26.46 -3.98 -16.95
CA MET A 36 -25.20 -3.23 -16.99
C MET A 36 -24.58 -3.22 -18.41
N LEU A 37 -24.60 -4.37 -19.08
CA LEU A 37 -24.06 -4.52 -20.44
C LEU A 37 -25.03 -4.05 -21.53
N ALA A 38 -26.25 -3.60 -21.17
CA ALA A 38 -27.31 -3.24 -22.11
C ALA A 38 -27.64 -4.36 -23.11
N LEU A 39 -27.70 -5.60 -22.62
CA LEU A 39 -28.07 -6.79 -23.40
C LEU A 39 -29.57 -6.99 -23.36
N ASN A 40 -30.19 -7.26 -24.51
CA ASN A 40 -31.65 -7.28 -24.66
C ASN A 40 -32.35 -8.57 -24.24
N ASP A 41 -31.60 -9.67 -24.04
CA ASP A 41 -32.19 -10.98 -23.80
C ASP A 41 -31.36 -11.80 -22.78
N PRO A 42 -31.75 -11.79 -21.49
CA PRO A 42 -31.05 -12.53 -20.44
C PRO A 42 -30.96 -14.02 -20.68
N VAL A 43 -31.93 -14.64 -21.33
CA VAL A 43 -31.95 -16.07 -21.61
C VAL A 43 -30.87 -16.44 -22.63
N LYS A 44 -30.79 -15.69 -23.72
CA LYS A 44 -29.73 -15.91 -24.74
C LYS A 44 -28.34 -15.67 -24.20
N VAL A 45 -28.19 -14.75 -23.24
CA VAL A 45 -26.92 -14.48 -22.58
C VAL A 45 -26.40 -15.72 -21.82
N LEU A 46 -27.29 -16.44 -21.14
CA LEU A 46 -26.94 -17.67 -20.43
C LEU A 46 -26.62 -18.84 -21.38
N GLU A 47 -27.21 -18.86 -22.58
CA GLU A 47 -26.92 -19.89 -23.58
C GLU A 47 -25.51 -19.78 -24.19
N ILE A 48 -24.93 -18.57 -24.16
CA ILE A 48 -23.57 -18.30 -24.69
C ILE A 48 -22.47 -18.75 -23.70
N LEU A 49 -22.83 -18.88 -22.41
CA LEU A 49 -21.90 -19.21 -21.34
C LEU A 49 -21.69 -20.72 -21.22
N ASP A 50 -20.49 -21.11 -20.85
CA ASP A 50 -20.16 -22.49 -20.54
C ASP A 50 -20.88 -22.95 -19.25
N GLU A 51 -20.94 -24.27 -19.00
CA GLU A 51 -21.69 -24.80 -17.85
C GLU A 51 -21.14 -24.35 -16.51
N ASP A 52 -19.82 -24.17 -16.39
CA ASP A 52 -19.14 -23.67 -15.20
C ASP A 52 -19.21 -22.14 -15.03
N GLU A 53 -19.70 -21.44 -16.04
CA GLU A 53 -19.87 -19.98 -16.03
C GLU A 53 -21.29 -19.55 -15.61
N ARG A 54 -22.22 -20.50 -15.45
CA ARG A 54 -23.60 -20.24 -15.08
C ARG A 54 -24.03 -21.11 -13.91
N ASN A 55 -24.86 -20.56 -13.04
CA ASN A 55 -25.41 -21.26 -11.90
C ASN A 55 -26.86 -20.78 -11.67
N PHE A 56 -27.55 -21.46 -10.79
CA PHE A 56 -28.91 -21.15 -10.40
C PHE A 56 -29.06 -21.34 -8.91
N THR A 57 -29.68 -20.34 -8.23
CA THR A 57 -29.92 -20.45 -6.79
C THR A 57 -31.14 -19.66 -6.38
N GLU A 58 -31.63 -19.89 -5.18
CA GLU A 58 -32.70 -19.10 -4.56
C GLU A 58 -32.11 -18.05 -3.63
N ILE A 59 -32.44 -16.78 -3.85
CA ILE A 59 -31.97 -15.64 -3.09
C ILE A 59 -33.16 -14.91 -2.47
N TYR A 60 -33.02 -14.51 -1.21
CA TYR A 60 -34.00 -13.66 -0.55
C TYR A 60 -33.81 -12.21 -1.02
N ARG A 61 -34.73 -11.71 -1.85
CA ARG A 61 -34.69 -10.34 -2.42
C ARG A 61 -36.07 -9.71 -2.39
N ASP A 62 -36.18 -8.44 -2.04
CA ASP A 62 -37.44 -7.68 -1.97
C ASP A 62 -38.51 -8.35 -1.10
N GLY A 63 -38.13 -8.95 0.02
CA GLY A 63 -39.08 -9.57 0.96
C GLY A 63 -39.58 -10.96 0.58
N SER A 64 -39.03 -11.60 -0.48
CA SER A 64 -39.41 -12.95 -0.92
C SER A 64 -38.23 -13.74 -1.42
N LEU A 65 -38.33 -15.08 -1.36
CA LEU A 65 -37.39 -16.00 -1.96
C LEU A 65 -37.64 -16.00 -3.47
N LYS A 66 -36.60 -15.69 -4.26
CA LYS A 66 -36.65 -15.65 -5.72
C LYS A 66 -35.61 -16.55 -6.32
N SER A 67 -35.99 -17.31 -7.30
CA SER A 67 -35.07 -18.10 -8.13
C SER A 67 -34.31 -17.17 -9.07
N MET A 68 -32.98 -17.18 -8.98
CA MET A 68 -32.10 -16.28 -9.74
C MET A 68 -31.05 -17.05 -10.51
N ASN A 69 -30.85 -16.66 -11.76
CA ASN A 69 -29.70 -17.10 -12.55
C ASN A 69 -28.47 -16.30 -12.15
N LEU A 70 -27.35 -16.99 -12.06
CA LEU A 70 -26.06 -16.43 -11.66
C LEU A 70 -25.03 -16.64 -12.78
N ILE A 71 -24.11 -15.69 -12.86
CA ILE A 71 -22.99 -15.70 -13.80
C ILE A 71 -21.70 -15.62 -12.99
N SER A 72 -20.75 -16.51 -13.26
CA SER A 72 -19.42 -16.46 -12.64
C SER A 72 -18.63 -15.25 -13.10
N GLU A 73 -17.51 -14.94 -12.43
CA GLU A 73 -16.61 -13.87 -12.86
C GLU A 73 -16.04 -14.13 -14.27
N SER A 74 -15.68 -15.38 -14.60
CA SER A 74 -15.25 -15.77 -15.95
C SER A 74 -16.36 -15.56 -16.98
N GLY A 75 -17.59 -15.95 -16.67
CA GLY A 75 -18.74 -15.74 -17.51
C GLY A 75 -19.05 -14.26 -17.78
N LEU A 76 -18.91 -13.40 -16.75
CA LEU A 76 -19.00 -11.96 -16.92
C LEU A 76 -17.97 -11.44 -17.93
N TYR A 77 -16.70 -11.86 -17.81
CA TYR A 77 -15.66 -11.48 -18.78
C TYR A 77 -15.93 -12.03 -20.17
N ALA A 78 -16.41 -13.27 -20.30
CA ALA A 78 -16.78 -13.87 -21.57
C ALA A 78 -17.90 -13.06 -22.28
N LEU A 79 -18.91 -12.60 -21.54
CA LEU A 79 -19.97 -11.74 -22.07
C LEU A 79 -19.43 -10.38 -22.51
N ILE A 80 -18.57 -9.75 -21.73
CA ILE A 80 -17.96 -8.45 -22.07
C ILE A 80 -17.14 -8.58 -23.36
N LEU A 81 -16.40 -9.68 -23.52
CA LEU A 81 -15.54 -9.89 -24.70
C LEU A 81 -16.37 -10.16 -25.98
N ARG A 82 -17.53 -10.77 -25.86
CA ARG A 82 -18.43 -11.13 -26.98
C ARG A 82 -19.46 -10.05 -27.30
N SER A 83 -19.71 -9.10 -26.39
CA SER A 83 -20.73 -8.06 -26.55
C SER A 83 -20.24 -6.87 -27.38
N ASP A 84 -21.09 -6.37 -28.28
CA ASP A 84 -20.83 -5.18 -29.09
C ASP A 84 -21.44 -3.90 -28.53
N THR A 85 -21.92 -3.93 -27.29
CA THR A 85 -22.48 -2.75 -26.62
C THR A 85 -21.40 -1.72 -26.28
N ASP A 86 -21.78 -0.45 -26.18
CA ASP A 86 -20.87 0.64 -25.81
C ASP A 86 -20.21 0.42 -24.45
N ASN A 87 -20.95 -0.13 -23.48
CA ASN A 87 -20.42 -0.41 -22.16
C ASN A 87 -19.37 -1.51 -22.19
N ALA A 88 -19.60 -2.59 -22.94
CA ALA A 88 -18.63 -3.65 -23.13
C ALA A 88 -17.38 -3.14 -23.87
N HIS A 89 -17.56 -2.26 -24.88
CA HIS A 89 -16.44 -1.66 -25.59
C HIS A 89 -15.57 -0.78 -24.67
N LYS A 90 -16.17 0.06 -23.85
CA LYS A 90 -15.46 0.90 -22.86
C LYS A 90 -14.67 0.04 -21.87
N PHE A 91 -15.27 -1.05 -21.36
CA PHE A 91 -14.63 -1.97 -20.44
C PHE A 91 -13.44 -2.71 -21.10
N ARG A 92 -13.61 -3.25 -22.32
CA ARG A 92 -12.51 -3.87 -23.06
C ARG A 92 -11.36 -2.90 -23.26
N LYS A 93 -11.64 -1.64 -23.64
CA LYS A 93 -10.62 -0.59 -23.79
C LYS A 93 -9.87 -0.30 -22.49
N TRP A 94 -10.58 -0.23 -21.39
CA TRP A 94 -9.97 -0.05 -20.08
C TRP A 94 -9.02 -1.22 -19.72
N ILE A 95 -9.49 -2.47 -19.86
CA ILE A 95 -8.64 -3.65 -19.60
C ILE A 95 -7.42 -3.66 -20.51
N THR A 96 -7.59 -3.50 -21.80
CA THR A 96 -6.49 -3.64 -22.78
C THR A 96 -5.49 -2.50 -22.72
N ASN A 97 -5.93 -1.29 -22.41
CA ASN A 97 -5.07 -0.12 -22.40
C ASN A 97 -4.45 0.18 -21.03
N GLN A 98 -5.04 -0.28 -19.95
CA GLN A 98 -4.59 0.01 -18.59
C GLN A 98 -4.22 -1.25 -17.79
N ILE A 99 -5.15 -2.20 -17.63
CA ILE A 99 -4.96 -3.34 -16.73
C ILE A 99 -3.90 -4.31 -17.24
N LEU A 100 -4.06 -4.81 -18.47
CA LEU A 100 -3.13 -5.78 -19.04
C LEU A 100 -1.70 -5.24 -19.20
N PRO A 101 -1.46 -3.99 -19.63
CA PRO A 101 -0.12 -3.41 -19.65
C PRO A 101 0.51 -3.32 -18.26
N LEU A 102 -0.27 -2.93 -17.24
CA LEU A 102 0.22 -2.88 -15.86
C LEU A 102 0.55 -4.28 -15.32
N LEU A 103 -0.33 -5.27 -15.53
CA LEU A 103 -0.07 -6.66 -15.16
C LEU A 103 1.19 -7.19 -15.84
N ARG A 104 1.40 -6.90 -17.12
CA ARG A 104 2.59 -7.34 -17.86
C ARG A 104 3.89 -6.72 -17.31
N VAL A 105 3.86 -5.44 -16.93
CA VAL A 105 5.06 -4.71 -16.49
C VAL A 105 5.34 -4.93 -15.00
N GLN A 106 4.30 -4.93 -14.16
CA GLN A 106 4.41 -4.95 -12.71
C GLN A 106 4.12 -6.31 -12.09
N GLY A 107 3.44 -7.21 -12.82
CA GLY A 107 2.99 -8.50 -12.31
C GLY A 107 1.70 -8.46 -11.46
N TYR A 108 1.17 -7.28 -11.18
CA TYR A 108 -0.08 -7.09 -10.43
C TYR A 108 -0.81 -5.82 -10.89
N TYR A 109 -2.12 -5.77 -10.65
CA TYR A 109 -2.96 -4.58 -10.74
C TYR A 109 -3.58 -4.28 -9.38
N THR A 110 -3.64 -3.01 -9.00
CA THR A 110 -4.33 -2.56 -7.80
C THR A 110 -5.03 -1.23 -8.06
N THR A 111 -6.27 -1.12 -7.62
CA THR A 111 -7.06 0.11 -7.63
C THR A 111 -6.60 1.07 -6.53
N LYS A 112 -6.10 0.52 -5.43
CA LYS A 112 -5.33 1.30 -4.48
C LYS A 112 -3.94 1.46 -5.06
N ARG A 113 -3.56 2.69 -5.42
CA ARG A 113 -2.16 3.02 -5.65
C ARG A 113 -1.42 2.50 -4.42
N LEU A 114 -0.67 1.41 -4.57
CA LEU A 114 0.34 1.06 -3.59
C LEU A 114 1.36 2.18 -3.69
N GLU A 115 1.06 3.29 -3.04
CA GLU A 115 2.07 4.31 -2.82
C GLU A 115 3.14 3.63 -2.01
N ILE A 116 4.27 3.36 -2.67
CA ILE A 116 5.45 2.90 -1.94
C ILE A 116 5.72 3.98 -0.89
N PRO A 117 5.65 3.66 0.40
CA PRO A 117 5.84 4.68 1.43
C PRO A 117 7.16 5.41 1.22
N ASN A 118 7.18 6.71 1.48
CA ASN A 118 8.37 7.54 1.29
C ASN A 118 9.61 7.00 2.02
N PHE A 119 9.44 6.32 3.15
CA PHE A 119 10.57 5.72 3.86
C PHE A 119 11.20 4.56 3.08
N VAL A 120 10.42 3.76 2.33
CA VAL A 120 10.92 2.68 1.47
C VAL A 120 11.70 3.28 0.30
N ILE A 121 11.14 4.31 -0.36
CA ILE A 121 11.82 5.03 -1.46
C ILE A 121 13.14 5.63 -0.94
N ARG A 122 13.11 6.29 0.20
CA ARG A 122 14.30 6.90 0.81
C ARG A 122 15.34 5.84 1.20
N PHE A 123 14.93 4.69 1.70
CA PHE A 123 15.85 3.59 1.97
C PHE A 123 16.51 3.10 0.67
N ASN A 124 15.71 2.79 -0.36
CA ASN A 124 16.22 2.29 -1.63
C ASN A 124 17.17 3.28 -2.33
N ASP A 125 16.89 4.57 -2.23
CA ASP A 125 17.72 5.61 -2.84
C ASP A 125 19.04 5.88 -2.07
N ASN A 126 19.20 5.37 -0.85
CA ASN A 126 20.29 5.77 0.03
C ASN A 126 21.09 4.63 0.65
N TRP A 127 20.60 3.38 0.67
CA TRP A 127 21.31 2.28 1.35
C TRP A 127 22.72 2.05 0.81
N ASN A 128 22.95 2.28 -0.48
CA ASN A 128 24.26 2.12 -1.15
C ASN A 128 25.10 3.40 -1.20
N ARG A 129 24.60 4.51 -0.64
CA ARG A 129 25.32 5.80 -0.55
C ARG A 129 26.12 5.94 0.74
N VAL A 130 25.84 5.07 1.69
CA VAL A 130 26.58 4.95 2.95
C VAL A 130 27.87 4.17 2.70
N GLU A 131 29.01 4.66 3.24
CA GLU A 131 30.30 4.01 3.06
C GLU A 131 30.34 2.62 3.72
N LYS A 132 31.11 1.72 3.14
CA LYS A 132 31.34 0.40 3.74
C LYS A 132 31.93 0.55 5.14
N GLY A 133 31.31 -0.11 6.13
CA GLY A 133 31.70 -0.01 7.54
C GLY A 133 31.00 1.12 8.30
N TYR A 134 30.04 1.78 7.68
CA TYR A 134 29.21 2.81 8.29
C TYR A 134 27.71 2.44 8.18
N PHE A 135 26.90 3.06 9.03
CA PHE A 135 25.42 3.02 8.96
C PHE A 135 24.85 4.44 8.96
N SER A 136 23.66 4.61 8.43
CA SER A 136 22.88 5.84 8.57
C SER A 136 21.70 5.63 9.52
N VAL A 137 21.23 6.71 10.16
CA VAL A 137 20.01 6.66 10.98
C VAL A 137 18.83 6.12 10.19
N LEU A 138 18.68 6.52 8.93
CA LEU A 138 17.57 6.07 8.08
C LEU A 138 17.62 4.55 7.83
N SER A 139 18.80 3.99 7.47
CA SER A 139 18.92 2.56 7.20
C SER A 139 18.62 1.70 8.42
N GLU A 140 19.01 2.15 9.61
CA GLU A 140 18.71 1.42 10.85
C GLU A 140 17.24 1.56 11.26
N LEU A 141 16.63 2.73 11.07
CA LEU A 141 15.21 2.91 11.34
C LEU A 141 14.30 2.13 10.41
N PHE A 142 14.74 1.85 9.17
CA PHE A 142 14.00 0.99 8.26
C PHE A 142 13.70 -0.38 8.90
N ILE A 143 14.65 -0.94 9.63
CA ILE A 143 14.48 -2.21 10.34
C ILE A 143 13.85 -2.00 11.72
N ARG A 144 14.39 -1.04 12.50
CA ARG A 144 14.13 -0.94 13.96
C ARG A 144 12.89 -0.15 14.32
N LEU A 145 12.34 0.64 13.39
CA LEU A 145 11.10 1.37 13.63
C LEU A 145 10.03 0.94 12.62
N TYR A 146 10.26 1.19 11.34
CA TYR A 146 9.29 0.84 10.30
C TYR A 146 9.03 -0.67 10.24
N GLY A 147 10.08 -1.49 10.24
CA GLY A 147 9.95 -2.96 10.21
C GLY A 147 9.20 -3.51 11.44
N ARG A 148 9.41 -2.92 12.62
CA ARG A 148 8.66 -3.33 13.83
C ARG A 148 7.18 -2.96 13.75
N PHE A 149 6.83 -1.79 13.21
CA PHE A 149 5.42 -1.43 12.96
C PHE A 149 4.76 -2.37 11.95
N GLU A 150 5.46 -2.71 10.86
CA GLU A 150 4.97 -3.68 9.86
C GLU A 150 4.73 -5.07 10.47
N GLN A 151 5.62 -5.54 11.35
CA GLN A 151 5.45 -6.82 12.06
C GLN A 151 4.19 -6.84 12.95
N GLU A 152 3.78 -5.69 13.46
CA GLU A 152 2.53 -5.53 14.23
C GLU A 152 1.32 -5.22 13.32
N GLY A 153 1.48 -5.24 11.98
CA GLY A 153 0.41 -5.01 11.01
C GLY A 153 0.09 -3.53 10.76
N TYR A 154 1.03 -2.62 11.05
CA TYR A 154 0.83 -1.19 10.85
C TYR A 154 1.89 -0.57 9.94
N THR A 155 1.45 0.01 8.83
CA THR A 155 2.32 0.78 7.92
C THR A 155 2.29 2.26 8.29
N LEU A 156 3.45 2.82 8.63
CA LEU A 156 3.57 4.25 8.91
C LEU A 156 3.27 5.07 7.64
N PRO A 157 2.37 6.07 7.71
CA PRO A 157 2.01 6.88 6.55
C PRO A 157 3.17 7.76 6.10
N SER A 158 3.19 8.12 4.81
CA SER A 158 4.17 9.06 4.25
C SER A 158 3.98 10.50 4.75
N ARG A 159 2.75 10.85 5.14
CA ARG A 159 2.38 12.17 5.63
C ARG A 159 1.64 12.08 6.96
N ALA A 160 1.94 13.01 7.83
CA ALA A 160 1.22 13.23 9.07
C ALA A 160 -0.21 13.76 8.82
N LEU A 161 -1.08 13.69 9.81
CA LEU A 161 -2.44 14.23 9.75
C LEU A 161 -2.49 15.72 9.38
N ASN A 162 -1.46 16.48 9.73
CA ASN A 162 -1.29 17.89 9.36
C ASN A 162 -0.68 18.13 7.95
N GLY A 163 -0.57 17.08 7.13
CA GLY A 163 -0.04 17.11 5.77
C GLY A 163 1.49 17.18 5.65
N LYS A 164 2.24 17.31 6.76
CA LYS A 164 3.71 17.30 6.75
C LYS A 164 4.25 15.90 6.50
N GLU A 165 5.42 15.82 5.89
CA GLU A 165 6.10 14.54 5.65
C GLU A 165 6.49 13.85 6.97
N MET A 166 6.22 12.56 7.08
CA MET A 166 6.65 11.74 8.21
C MET A 166 8.16 11.48 8.13
N ARG A 167 8.90 12.01 9.09
CA ARG A 167 10.36 11.92 9.13
C ARG A 167 10.86 11.66 10.55
N PRO A 168 10.58 10.47 11.12
CA PRO A 168 11.09 10.10 12.45
C PRO A 168 12.62 10.06 12.50
N ASP A 169 13.28 9.79 11.37
CA ASP A 169 14.74 9.79 11.24
C ASP A 169 15.39 11.12 11.63
N ILE A 170 14.74 12.28 11.37
CA ILE A 170 15.25 13.58 11.81
C ILE A 170 15.16 13.70 13.33
N SER A 171 14.03 13.31 13.91
CA SER A 171 13.86 13.32 15.37
C SER A 171 14.89 12.43 16.05
N VAL A 172 15.02 11.19 15.57
CA VAL A 172 15.99 10.21 16.09
C VAL A 172 17.43 10.72 15.96
N ALA A 173 17.80 11.30 14.80
CA ALA A 173 19.14 11.81 14.58
C ALA A 173 19.52 12.95 15.54
N ASN A 174 18.58 13.86 15.79
CA ASN A 174 18.80 14.99 16.72
C ASN A 174 18.98 14.49 18.16
N TYR A 175 18.11 13.62 18.64
CA TYR A 175 18.21 13.07 19.99
C TYR A 175 19.42 12.14 20.14
N PHE A 176 19.84 11.46 19.09
CA PHE A 176 21.06 10.65 19.11
C PHE A 176 22.33 11.51 19.26
N ASP A 177 22.40 12.65 18.56
CA ASP A 177 23.50 13.61 18.74
C ASP A 177 23.61 14.10 20.18
N GLU A 178 22.46 14.44 20.80
CA GLU A 178 22.42 14.85 22.21
C GLU A 178 22.77 13.71 23.16
N TYR A 179 22.29 12.52 22.91
CA TYR A 179 22.63 11.31 23.67
C TYR A 179 24.14 11.02 23.62
N LEU A 180 24.75 11.09 22.43
CA LEU A 180 26.19 10.95 22.30
C LEU A 180 26.95 12.04 23.07
N LYS A 181 26.46 13.29 23.03
CA LYS A 181 27.08 14.39 23.77
C LYS A 181 27.08 14.15 25.27
N GLU A 182 26.00 13.57 25.80
CA GLU A 182 25.84 13.36 27.24
C GLU A 182 26.50 12.09 27.74
N LYS A 183 26.28 10.96 27.05
CA LYS A 183 26.70 9.62 27.52
C LYS A 183 27.98 9.11 26.88
N HIS A 184 28.34 9.59 25.68
CA HIS A 184 29.50 9.14 24.91
C HIS A 184 30.21 10.32 24.25
N PRO A 185 30.66 11.34 25.00
CA PRO A 185 31.20 12.59 24.43
C PRO A 185 32.40 12.35 23.51
N GLU A 186 33.18 11.31 23.76
CA GLU A 186 34.32 10.89 22.94
C GLU A 186 33.90 10.37 21.54
N GLN A 187 32.65 9.94 21.38
CA GLN A 187 32.09 9.43 20.12
C GLN A 187 31.27 10.46 19.34
N ARG A 188 30.93 11.59 19.94
CA ARG A 188 30.02 12.59 19.36
C ARG A 188 30.41 13.05 17.95
N ASN A 189 31.71 13.26 17.73
CA ASN A 189 32.23 13.73 16.45
C ASN A 189 32.70 12.58 15.52
N ASN A 190 32.41 11.34 15.90
CA ASN A 190 32.82 10.17 15.15
C ASN A 190 31.76 9.82 14.09
N TYR A 191 31.63 10.68 13.09
CA TYR A 191 30.77 10.49 11.94
C TYR A 191 31.44 11.03 10.68
N LYS A 192 30.91 10.64 9.52
CA LYS A 192 31.18 11.26 8.23
C LYS A 192 29.90 11.81 7.62
N ILE A 193 30.04 12.69 6.65
CA ILE A 193 28.92 13.20 5.87
C ILE A 193 28.76 12.37 4.60
N TYR A 194 27.51 12.04 4.25
CA TYR A 194 27.15 11.48 2.95
C TYR A 194 26.03 12.28 2.29
N LYS A 195 25.88 12.15 0.96
CA LYS A 195 24.81 12.80 0.19
C LYS A 195 23.56 11.95 0.23
N HIS A 196 22.61 12.37 1.07
CA HIS A 196 21.31 11.72 1.22
C HIS A 196 20.32 12.24 0.18
N ARG A 197 19.73 11.35 -0.61
CA ARG A 197 18.74 11.69 -1.64
C ARG A 197 17.33 11.67 -1.07
N LEU A 198 16.58 12.75 -1.30
CA LEU A 198 15.17 12.87 -0.96
C LEU A 198 14.29 12.33 -2.10
N PRO A 199 13.00 11.92 -1.84
CA PRO A 199 12.09 11.40 -2.86
C PRO A 199 11.86 12.34 -4.05
N ASN A 200 12.02 13.65 -3.86
CA ASN A 200 11.95 14.66 -4.94
C ASN A 200 13.25 14.80 -5.75
N GLY A 201 14.23 13.93 -5.54
CA GLY A 201 15.53 13.92 -6.22
C GLY A 201 16.57 14.90 -5.64
N ARG A 202 16.19 15.79 -4.71
CA ARG A 202 17.14 16.71 -4.06
C ARG A 202 18.06 15.97 -3.12
N GLU A 203 19.33 16.35 -3.06
CA GLU A 203 20.32 15.83 -2.13
C GLU A 203 20.56 16.78 -0.97
N ILE A 204 20.74 16.22 0.20
CA ILE A 204 21.11 16.92 1.43
C ILE A 204 22.31 16.24 2.09
N GLU A 205 23.01 16.95 2.93
CA GLU A 205 24.06 16.37 3.78
C GLU A 205 23.44 15.67 4.99
N ALA A 206 23.85 14.41 5.20
CA ALA A 206 23.43 13.61 6.35
C ALA A 206 24.64 12.89 6.96
N ARG A 207 24.53 12.54 8.24
CA ARG A 207 25.58 11.84 8.96
C ARG A 207 25.48 10.32 8.75
N GLN A 208 26.62 9.69 8.58
CA GLN A 208 26.83 8.25 8.68
C GLN A 208 27.82 7.95 9.81
N TYR A 209 27.53 6.93 10.58
CA TYR A 209 28.30 6.58 11.77
C TYR A 209 29.02 5.25 11.54
N PRO A 210 30.26 5.06 12.07
CA PRO A 210 30.96 3.80 11.94
C PRO A 210 30.20 2.67 12.66
N ASN A 211 30.22 1.46 12.10
CA ASN A 211 29.49 0.30 12.62
C ASN A 211 29.82 -0.05 14.07
N LYS A 212 30.97 0.36 14.60
CA LYS A 212 31.31 0.21 16.02
C LYS A 212 30.35 0.97 16.96
N LEU A 213 29.64 2.01 16.46
CA LEU A 213 28.62 2.75 17.21
C LEU A 213 27.21 2.13 17.08
N LEU A 214 27.04 1.10 16.26
CA LEU A 214 25.73 0.49 16.04
C LEU A 214 25.12 -0.08 17.34
N PRO A 215 25.83 -0.77 18.23
CA PRO A 215 25.26 -1.19 19.51
C PRO A 215 24.74 -0.02 20.35
N ILE A 216 25.49 1.09 20.41
CA ILE A 216 25.09 2.31 21.15
C ILE A 216 23.83 2.91 20.52
N PHE A 217 23.73 2.90 19.19
CA PHE A 217 22.53 3.39 18.48
C PHE A 217 21.31 2.50 18.75
N ILE A 218 21.48 1.18 18.79
CA ILE A 218 20.41 0.23 19.11
C ILE A 218 19.90 0.47 20.52
N ASP A 219 20.79 0.53 21.51
CA ASP A 219 20.43 0.79 22.91
C ASP A 219 19.73 2.16 23.05
N PHE A 220 20.21 3.17 22.32
CA PHE A 220 19.55 4.48 22.30
C PHE A 220 18.11 4.39 21.76
N ILE A 221 17.88 3.67 20.64
CA ILE A 221 16.52 3.52 20.09
C ILE A 221 15.62 2.80 21.09
N ASP A 222 16.07 1.67 21.63
CA ASP A 222 15.23 0.77 22.40
C ASP A 222 15.01 1.26 23.85
N ALA A 223 16.04 1.81 24.49
CA ALA A 223 15.99 2.23 25.87
C ALA A 223 15.74 3.74 26.08
N VAL A 224 15.90 4.56 25.05
CA VAL A 224 15.80 6.02 25.19
C VAL A 224 14.74 6.62 24.27
N TRP A 225 14.88 6.47 22.94
CA TRP A 225 13.99 7.19 22.02
C TRP A 225 12.56 6.61 22.02
N LEU A 226 12.42 5.30 21.89
CA LEU A 226 11.10 4.66 21.89
C LEU A 226 10.32 4.90 23.19
N PRO A 227 10.90 4.70 24.40
CA PRO A 227 10.14 4.93 25.63
C PRO A 227 9.86 6.40 25.95
N ASN A 228 10.75 7.33 25.60
CA ASN A 228 10.65 8.70 26.10
C ASN A 228 10.20 9.73 25.05
N TYR A 229 10.43 9.47 23.76
CA TYR A 229 10.20 10.47 22.71
C TYR A 229 9.22 10.04 21.62
N ALA A 230 9.05 8.74 21.38
CA ALA A 230 8.20 8.25 20.30
C ALA A 230 6.73 8.64 20.51
N TYR A 231 6.22 8.58 21.74
CA TYR A 231 4.85 8.98 22.03
C TYR A 231 4.56 10.40 21.54
N ASN A 232 5.31 11.39 22.02
CA ASN A 232 5.12 12.80 21.64
C ASN A 232 5.34 13.04 20.14
N TYR A 233 6.26 12.28 19.53
CA TYR A 233 6.46 12.35 18.09
C TYR A 233 5.22 11.92 17.31
N PHE A 234 4.62 10.79 17.66
CA PHE A 234 3.47 10.24 16.95
C PHE A 234 2.15 10.92 17.33
N GLU A 235 1.98 11.34 18.58
CA GLU A 235 0.78 12.06 19.02
C GLU A 235 0.47 13.28 18.14
N SER A 236 1.51 14.03 17.76
CA SER A 236 1.36 15.23 16.91
C SER A 236 1.30 14.94 15.39
N ARG A 237 1.48 13.69 14.96
CA ARG A 237 1.64 13.35 13.53
C ARG A 237 0.77 12.21 13.06
N ASP A 238 0.66 11.16 13.86
CA ASP A 238 -0.04 9.93 13.51
C ASP A 238 -0.54 9.23 14.78
N THR A 239 -1.71 9.62 15.25
CA THR A 239 -2.31 9.10 16.48
C THR A 239 -2.64 7.60 16.39
N ASN A 240 -2.82 7.05 15.17
CA ASN A 240 -3.06 5.62 15.00
C ASN A 240 -1.83 4.78 15.37
N ALA A 241 -0.62 5.30 15.16
CA ALA A 241 0.62 4.63 15.56
C ALA A 241 0.72 4.40 17.08
N LEU A 242 0.05 5.22 17.89
CA LEU A 242 0.10 5.13 19.36
C LEU A 242 -0.41 3.80 19.90
N ALA A 243 -1.38 3.17 19.23
CA ALA A 243 -1.91 1.87 19.62
C ALA A 243 -0.88 0.73 19.49
N TYR A 244 0.15 0.93 18.67
CA TYR A 244 1.19 -0.07 18.38
C TYR A 244 2.48 0.18 19.17
N LEU A 245 2.74 1.41 19.62
CA LEU A 245 3.97 1.76 20.35
C LEU A 245 4.26 0.86 21.57
N PRO A 246 3.29 0.53 22.45
CA PRO A 246 3.56 -0.36 23.59
C PRO A 246 4.14 -1.71 23.15
N LYS A 247 3.69 -2.25 22.02
CA LYS A 247 4.17 -3.53 21.50
C LYS A 247 5.61 -3.46 20.98
N LEU A 248 6.05 -2.29 20.52
CA LEU A 248 7.43 -2.06 20.07
C LEU A 248 8.41 -1.94 21.24
N ILE A 249 7.94 -1.44 22.40
CA ILE A 249 8.76 -1.20 23.60
C ILE A 249 8.95 -2.48 24.42
N LEU A 250 7.96 -3.37 24.42
CA LEU A 250 7.95 -4.59 25.25
C LEU A 250 8.73 -5.78 24.66
N LYS A 251 9.36 -5.60 23.51
CA LYS A 251 10.21 -6.62 22.84
C LYS A 251 11.67 -6.26 22.97
#